data_017d9ee6a6422eaffbcda725eaff5cc0
#
_entry.id   017d9ee6a6422eaffbcda725eaff5cc0
#
_cell.length_a   1.000
_cell.length_b   1.000
_cell.length_c   1.000
_cell.angle_alpha   90.00
_cell.angle_beta   90.00
_cell.angle_gamma   90.00
#
_symmetry.space_group_name_H-M   'P 1'
#
loop_
_entity.id
_entity.type
_entity.pdbx_description
1 polymer ?
#
loop_
_entity_poly.entity_id
_entity_poly.type
_entity_poly.pdbx_seq_one_letter_code
_entity_poly.pdbx_strand_id
1 'polypeptide(L)'
;VDTFGVADRIKIRELHVDTNPYELFKSIDVNGKDTFILESLSGPREMSEISIIGFEPYARVYSDDRRVYLRYADGSDDSYAVEEMDPLTCIRSITPRIMDDRFRYMGGAVGYISYDAVRYWERLD
;
A
#
# COMPACT_ATOMS: atom_id res chain seq x y z
N VAL A 1 6.30 0.44 18.21
CA VAL A 1 5.76 1.50 17.34
C VAL A 1 4.30 1.66 17.72
N ASP A 2 3.94 2.83 18.27
CA ASP A 2 2.56 3.15 18.60
C ASP A 2 1.73 3.29 17.33
N THR A 3 1.00 2.26 16.98
CA THR A 3 0.02 2.24 15.89
C THR A 3 -1.21 3.11 16.18
N PHE A 4 -1.34 3.63 17.37
CA PHE A 4 -2.46 4.48 17.79
C PHE A 4 -2.50 5.87 17.12
N GLY A 5 -1.37 6.39 16.65
CA GLY A 5 -1.31 7.74 16.09
C GLY A 5 -1.80 7.89 14.63
N VAL A 6 -2.02 6.80 13.89
CA VAL A 6 -2.38 6.87 12.47
C VAL A 6 -3.89 6.83 12.27
N ALA A 7 -4.62 6.07 13.09
CA ALA A 7 -6.08 5.97 13.00
C ALA A 7 -6.78 7.31 13.28
N ASP A 8 -6.26 8.11 14.19
CA ASP A 8 -6.80 9.43 14.52
C ASP A 8 -6.57 10.50 13.45
N ARG A 9 -5.79 10.18 12.40
CA ARG A 9 -5.44 11.12 11.33
C ARG A 9 -6.19 10.88 10.02
N ILE A 10 -7.05 9.89 9.95
CA ILE A 10 -7.79 9.60 8.74
C ILE A 10 -8.90 10.63 8.59
N LYS A 11 -8.86 11.33 7.45
CA LYS A 11 -9.90 12.26 7.04
C LYS A 11 -10.61 11.69 5.83
N ILE A 12 -11.93 11.60 5.92
CA ILE A 12 -12.78 11.15 4.82
C ILE A 12 -13.50 12.39 4.27
N ARG A 13 -13.45 12.53 2.96
CA ARG A 13 -14.21 13.54 2.22
C ARG A 13 -14.93 12.88 1.08
N GLU A 14 -16.19 13.18 0.92
CA GLU A 14 -16.97 12.81 -0.25
C GLU A 14 -16.89 13.96 -1.27
N LEU A 15 -16.50 13.60 -2.49
CA LEU A 15 -16.39 14.52 -3.63
C LEU A 15 -17.19 13.97 -4.79
N HIS A 16 -17.92 14.83 -5.47
CA HIS A 16 -18.56 14.48 -6.72
C HIS A 16 -17.63 14.89 -7.88
N VAL A 17 -17.21 13.93 -8.69
CA VAL A 17 -16.35 14.15 -9.85
C VAL A 17 -17.02 13.61 -11.11
N ASP A 18 -17.03 14.43 -12.14
CA ASP A 18 -17.62 14.08 -13.44
C ASP A 18 -16.51 13.61 -14.40
N THR A 19 -15.90 12.49 -14.04
CA THR A 19 -14.85 11.84 -14.84
C THR A 19 -14.79 10.34 -14.53
N ASN A 20 -14.19 9.56 -15.42
CA ASN A 20 -13.97 8.15 -15.12
C ASN A 20 -12.68 7.94 -14.30
N PRO A 21 -12.54 6.80 -13.61
CA PRO A 21 -11.40 6.54 -12.73
C PRO A 21 -10.04 6.65 -13.44
N TYR A 22 -9.93 6.20 -14.67
CA TYR A 22 -8.68 6.22 -15.42
C TYR A 22 -8.24 7.65 -15.77
N GLU A 23 -9.15 8.51 -16.22
CA GLU A 23 -8.85 9.91 -16.48
C GLU A 23 -8.47 10.66 -15.20
N LEU A 24 -9.15 10.36 -14.09
CA LEU A 24 -8.79 10.88 -12.79
C LEU A 24 -7.38 10.43 -12.38
N PHE A 25 -7.08 9.15 -12.53
CA PHE A 25 -5.74 8.62 -12.26
C PHE A 25 -4.67 9.34 -13.08
N LYS A 26 -4.88 9.51 -14.39
CA LYS A 26 -3.93 10.24 -15.24
C LYS A 26 -3.70 11.68 -14.78
N SER A 27 -4.72 12.33 -14.28
CA SER A 27 -4.60 13.71 -13.77
C SER A 27 -3.80 13.81 -12.47
N ILE A 28 -3.79 12.76 -11.66
CA ILE A 28 -3.04 12.67 -10.41
C ILE A 28 -1.59 12.25 -10.68
N ASP A 29 -1.36 11.34 -11.63
CA ASP A 29 -0.06 10.75 -11.96
C ASP A 29 0.83 11.69 -12.81
N VAL A 30 0.78 12.97 -12.55
CA VAL A 30 1.54 13.98 -13.32
C VAL A 30 3.06 13.75 -13.29
N ASN A 31 3.57 13.09 -12.25
CA ASN A 31 5.01 12.84 -12.07
C ASN A 31 5.41 11.35 -12.10
N GLY A 32 4.50 10.43 -12.34
CA GLY A 32 4.76 8.99 -12.50
C GLY A 32 5.42 8.32 -11.30
N LYS A 33 5.24 8.84 -10.09
CA LYS A 33 5.88 8.27 -8.89
C LYS A 33 4.86 7.83 -7.87
N ASP A 34 4.93 6.55 -7.52
CA ASP A 34 4.20 5.97 -6.39
C ASP A 34 2.68 6.18 -6.47
N THR A 35 2.15 6.03 -7.66
CA THR A 35 0.72 6.03 -7.90
C THR A 35 0.27 4.66 -8.40
N PHE A 36 -0.95 4.29 -8.07
CA PHE A 36 -1.56 3.07 -8.59
C PHE A 36 -3.04 3.26 -8.83
N ILE A 37 -3.58 2.45 -9.72
CA ILE A 37 -5.01 2.26 -9.91
C ILE A 37 -5.34 0.77 -9.90
N LEU A 38 -6.33 0.40 -9.13
CA LEU A 38 -6.93 -0.92 -9.13
C LEU A 38 -8.34 -0.79 -9.67
N GLU A 39 -8.58 -1.41 -10.80
CA GLU A 39 -9.85 -1.38 -11.51
C GLU A 39 -10.36 -2.79 -11.74
N SER A 40 -11.61 -3.06 -11.39
CA SER A 40 -12.25 -4.33 -11.70
C SER A 40 -13.06 -4.19 -12.97
N LEU A 41 -12.56 -4.75 -14.08
CA LEU A 41 -13.20 -4.69 -15.39
C LEU A 41 -14.18 -5.84 -15.65
N SER A 42 -14.13 -6.89 -14.83
CA SER A 42 -15.00 -8.05 -14.96
C SER A 42 -15.18 -8.76 -13.62
N GLY A 43 -16.36 -9.28 -13.38
CA GLY A 43 -16.68 -10.01 -12.15
C GLY A 43 -18.13 -9.81 -11.72
N PRO A 44 -18.56 -10.40 -10.59
CA PRO A 44 -19.85 -10.13 -10.01
C PRO A 44 -20.04 -8.62 -9.80
N ARG A 45 -21.25 -8.14 -10.04
CA ARG A 45 -21.59 -6.71 -9.98
C ARG A 45 -21.10 -6.02 -8.70
N GLU A 46 -21.13 -6.74 -7.59
CA GLU A 46 -20.68 -6.28 -6.28
C GLU A 46 -19.17 -6.03 -6.17
N MET A 47 -18.36 -6.61 -7.07
CA MET A 47 -16.90 -6.44 -7.10
C MET A 47 -16.41 -5.49 -8.19
N SER A 48 -17.27 -5.18 -9.19
CA SER A 48 -16.92 -4.36 -10.33
C SER A 48 -17.28 -2.88 -10.19
N GLU A 49 -17.83 -2.47 -9.04
CA GLU A 49 -18.35 -1.12 -8.84
C GLU A 49 -17.38 -0.13 -8.21
N ILE A 50 -16.18 -0.58 -7.85
CA ILE A 50 -15.21 0.26 -7.12
C ILE A 50 -13.88 0.26 -7.83
N SER A 51 -13.39 1.46 -8.14
CA SER A 51 -12.00 1.68 -8.52
C SER A 51 -11.25 2.32 -7.35
N ILE A 52 -10.01 1.93 -7.15
CA ILE A 52 -9.15 2.43 -6.08
C ILE A 52 -7.95 3.10 -6.70
N ILE A 53 -7.71 4.35 -6.36
CA ILE A 53 -6.54 5.11 -6.77
C ILE A 53 -5.75 5.47 -5.52
N GLY A 54 -4.45 5.18 -5.53
CA GLY A 54 -3.55 5.57 -4.46
C GLY A 54 -2.40 6.41 -4.98
N PHE A 55 -1.98 7.37 -4.16
CA PHE A 55 -0.87 8.28 -4.44
C PHE A 55 -0.28 8.80 -3.12
N GLU A 56 0.91 9.35 -3.19
CA GLU A 56 1.62 9.90 -2.03
C GLU A 56 1.65 8.91 -0.85
N PRO A 57 2.33 7.76 -1.00
CA PRO A 57 2.36 6.75 0.03
C PRO A 57 2.97 7.29 1.33
N TYR A 58 2.40 6.88 2.46
CA TYR A 58 2.92 7.18 3.79
C TYR A 58 4.34 6.61 4.00
N ALA A 59 4.58 5.43 3.47
CA ALA A 59 5.87 4.76 3.54
C ALA A 59 6.09 3.86 2.33
N ARG A 60 7.35 3.61 2.01
CA ARG A 60 7.81 2.63 1.01
C ARG A 60 8.60 1.55 1.72
N VAL A 61 8.29 0.30 1.41
CA VAL A 61 9.05 -0.85 1.86
C VAL A 61 9.65 -1.53 0.65
N TYR A 62 10.94 -1.76 0.65
CA TYR A 62 11.63 -2.57 -0.35
C TYR A 62 12.69 -3.43 0.32
N SER A 63 13.03 -4.53 -0.29
CA SER A 63 14.04 -5.44 0.25
C SER A 63 14.92 -6.00 -0.86
N ASP A 64 16.14 -6.29 -0.50
CA ASP A 64 17.03 -7.16 -1.22
C ASP A 64 17.21 -8.49 -0.45
N ASP A 65 18.18 -9.30 -0.82
CA ASP A 65 18.44 -10.60 -0.18
C ASP A 65 19.01 -10.51 1.25
N ARG A 66 19.34 -9.32 1.73
CA ARG A 66 19.99 -9.10 3.03
C ARG A 66 19.24 -8.16 3.95
N ARG A 67 18.59 -7.16 3.42
CA ARG A 67 17.98 -6.08 4.21
C ARG A 67 16.59 -5.72 3.73
N VAL A 68 15.79 -5.31 4.69
CA VAL A 68 14.51 -4.62 4.47
C VAL A 68 14.74 -3.14 4.75
N TYR A 69 14.31 -2.30 3.84
CA TYR A 69 14.39 -0.85 3.91
C TYR A 69 13.00 -0.26 4.02
N LEU A 70 12.83 0.65 4.95
CA LEU A 70 11.59 1.36 5.21
C LEU A 70 11.86 2.86 5.12
N ARG A 71 11.20 3.52 4.17
CA ARG A 71 11.32 4.96 3.97
C ARG A 71 9.97 5.63 4.15
N TYR A 72 9.89 6.57 5.06
CA TYR A 72 8.70 7.34 5.34
C TYR A 72 8.59 8.60 4.45
N ALA A 73 7.37 9.12 4.32
CA ALA A 73 7.09 10.32 3.53
C ALA A 73 7.75 11.59 4.10
N ASP A 74 8.05 11.63 5.39
CA ASP A 74 8.76 12.71 6.05
C ASP A 74 10.29 12.72 5.80
N GLY A 75 10.79 11.71 5.07
CA GLY A 75 12.19 11.55 4.72
C GLY A 75 12.99 10.71 5.72
N SER A 76 12.40 10.32 6.85
CA SER A 76 13.04 9.38 7.76
C SER A 76 13.09 7.98 7.15
N ASP A 77 14.11 7.21 7.48
CA ASP A 77 14.29 5.84 7.02
C ASP A 77 14.83 4.93 8.13
N ASP A 78 14.47 3.65 8.02
CA ASP A 78 14.95 2.57 8.85
C ASP A 78 15.38 1.41 7.95
N SER A 79 16.25 0.55 8.47
CA SER A 79 16.57 -0.71 7.78
C SER A 79 16.88 -1.82 8.78
N TYR A 80 16.49 -3.03 8.41
CA TYR A 80 16.59 -4.22 9.23
C TYR A 80 17.27 -5.34 8.46
N ALA A 81 18.01 -6.21 9.13
CA ALA A 81 18.42 -7.48 8.51
C ALA A 81 17.17 -8.34 8.26
N VAL A 82 17.14 -9.07 7.15
CA VAL A 82 15.96 -9.91 6.80
C VAL A 82 15.71 -11.01 7.82
N GLU A 83 16.74 -11.46 8.52
CA GLU A 83 16.67 -12.43 9.62
C GLU A 83 15.98 -11.86 10.87
N GLU A 84 16.05 -10.55 11.07
CA GLU A 84 15.41 -9.85 12.20
C GLU A 84 13.97 -9.45 11.86
N MET A 85 13.76 -9.01 10.63
CA MET A 85 12.44 -8.56 10.17
C MET A 85 12.29 -8.82 8.67
N ASP A 86 11.49 -9.79 8.29
CA ASP A 86 11.17 -10.02 6.88
C ASP A 86 10.24 -8.92 6.31
N PRO A 87 10.18 -8.76 4.98
CA PRO A 87 9.42 -7.68 4.36
C PRO A 87 7.93 -7.68 4.69
N LEU A 88 7.29 -8.84 4.82
CA LEU A 88 5.87 -8.92 5.14
C LEU A 88 5.60 -8.54 6.59
N THR A 89 6.47 -8.93 7.51
CA THR A 89 6.41 -8.52 8.91
C THR A 89 6.59 -7.00 9.03
N CYS A 90 7.54 -6.43 8.27
CA CYS A 90 7.73 -4.99 8.21
C CYS A 90 6.45 -4.27 7.72
N ILE A 91 5.89 -4.68 6.59
CA ILE A 91 4.64 -4.11 6.05
C ILE A 91 3.50 -4.23 7.06
N ARG A 92 3.35 -5.38 7.69
CA ARG A 92 2.32 -5.62 8.71
C ARG A 92 2.46 -4.69 9.91
N SER A 93 3.69 -4.40 10.33
CA SER A 93 3.97 -3.55 11.50
C SER A 93 3.58 -2.09 11.28
N ILE A 94 3.68 -1.60 10.05
CA ILE A 94 3.40 -0.19 9.70
C ILE A 94 2.02 0.02 9.09
N THR A 95 1.34 -1.05 8.65
CA THR A 95 0.01 -0.94 8.05
C THR A 95 -1.04 -0.85 9.15
N PRO A 96 -1.76 0.28 9.28
CA PRO A 96 -2.79 0.43 10.30
C PRO A 96 -3.96 -0.50 10.01
N ARG A 97 -4.50 -1.09 11.07
CA ARG A 97 -5.74 -1.87 11.00
C ARG A 97 -6.92 -0.94 11.22
N ILE A 98 -7.52 -0.51 10.14
CA ILE A 98 -8.69 0.35 10.18
C ILE A 98 -9.85 -0.44 9.61
N MET A 99 -10.95 -0.43 10.34
CA MET A 99 -12.21 -1.03 9.91
C MET A 99 -13.30 0.03 9.99
N ASP A 100 -13.98 0.23 8.89
CA ASP A 100 -15.18 1.07 8.82
C ASP A 100 -16.16 0.38 7.87
N ASP A 101 -17.31 -0.01 8.39
CA ASP A 101 -18.31 -0.77 7.65
C ASP A 101 -18.90 -0.04 6.43
N ARG A 102 -18.66 1.27 6.34
CA ARG A 102 -19.07 2.07 5.19
C ARG A 102 -18.21 1.85 3.95
N PHE A 103 -16.99 1.36 4.13
CA PHE A 103 -16.02 1.23 3.06
C PHE A 103 -15.44 -0.19 3.01
N ARG A 104 -15.41 -0.77 1.84
CA ARG A 104 -14.77 -2.08 1.61
C ARG A 104 -13.26 -2.04 1.64
N TYR A 105 -12.68 -0.87 1.39
CA TYR A 105 -11.24 -0.65 1.36
C TYR A 105 -10.90 0.64 2.10
N MET A 106 -10.08 0.52 3.11
CA MET A 106 -9.67 1.64 3.97
C MET A 106 -8.16 1.92 3.90
N GLY A 107 -7.49 1.42 2.88
CA GLY A 107 -6.05 1.54 2.74
C GLY A 107 -5.35 0.19 2.93
N GLY A 108 -4.04 0.21 2.87
CA GLY A 108 -3.21 -0.99 2.95
C GLY A 108 -1.87 -0.79 2.26
N ALA A 109 -1.22 -1.87 1.91
CA ALA A 109 0.00 -1.86 1.13
C ALA A 109 -0.27 -2.40 -0.28
N VAL A 110 0.25 -1.72 -1.28
CA VAL A 110 0.20 -2.13 -2.69
C VAL A 110 1.61 -2.24 -3.23
N GLY A 111 1.91 -3.31 -3.93
CA GLY A 111 3.23 -3.56 -4.49
C GLY A 111 3.34 -4.94 -5.10
N TYR A 112 4.55 -5.43 -5.23
CA TYR A 112 4.80 -6.77 -5.74
C TYR A 112 5.81 -7.54 -4.87
N ILE A 113 5.71 -8.84 -4.89
CA ILE A 113 6.65 -9.77 -4.27
C ILE A 113 7.30 -10.56 -5.38
N SER A 114 8.64 -10.48 -5.48
CA SER A 114 9.38 -11.26 -6.47
C SER A 114 9.37 -12.75 -6.12
N TYR A 115 9.58 -13.60 -7.10
CA TYR A 115 9.67 -15.05 -6.89
C TYR A 115 10.76 -15.41 -5.87
N ASP A 116 11.91 -14.75 -5.93
CA ASP A 116 13.03 -15.00 -5.02
C ASP A 116 12.74 -14.68 -3.55
N ALA A 117 11.67 -13.95 -3.27
CA ALA A 117 11.25 -13.66 -1.90
C ALA A 117 10.87 -14.93 -1.10
N VAL A 118 10.61 -16.04 -1.78
CA VAL A 118 10.39 -17.35 -1.13
C VAL A 118 11.53 -17.74 -0.19
N ARG A 119 12.76 -17.28 -0.47
CA ARG A 119 13.94 -17.52 0.36
C ARG A 119 13.88 -16.92 1.76
N TYR A 120 13.00 -15.97 2.00
CA TYR A 120 12.80 -15.43 3.34
C TYR A 120 12.05 -16.39 4.26
N TRP A 121 11.28 -17.32 3.70
CA TRP A 121 10.38 -18.18 4.45
C TRP A 121 10.68 -19.65 4.28
N GLU A 122 11.38 -20.04 3.23
CA GLU A 122 11.74 -21.42 2.94
C GLU A 122 13.23 -21.57 2.66
N ARG A 123 13.79 -22.70 3.11
CA ARG A 123 15.14 -23.10 2.71
C ARG A 123 15.02 -23.78 1.36
N LEU A 124 15.59 -23.16 0.35
CA LEU A 124 15.80 -23.76 -0.95
C LEU A 124 17.21 -24.32 -0.97
N ASP A 125 17.32 -25.64 -1.12
CA ASP A 125 18.60 -26.36 -1.31
C ASP A 125 19.21 -26.04 -2.69
#